data_24586c21d50117bf691461097b43d08a
#
_entry.id   24586c21d50117bf691461097b43d08a
#
_cell.length_a   1.000
_cell.length_b   1.000
_cell.length_c   1.000
_cell.angle_alpha   90.00
_cell.angle_beta   90.00
_cell.angle_gamma   90.00
#
_symmetry.space_group_name_H-M   'P 1'
#
loop_
_entity.id
_entity.type
_entity.pdbx_description
1 polymer ?
#
loop_
_entity_poly.entity_id
_entity_poly.type
_entity_poly.pdbx_seq_one_letter_code
_entity_poly.pdbx_strand_id
1 'polypeptide(L)'
;MKTNICRLMGWGVVAAAVSSVSLTGCQDFFEQESDHIIFADGDHLNNPTDTVYSMMGILQKMQAIADRSVLLGEVRGDLVDVNEYTSADLRNIALFELDDSANVYNQPRDYYAVINNCNYYIARADTALKNNRNEKVFMREYAAAKTFRAWTYLQLVLAYGKVPFVTEPILLSGDLERDYPKLEVKDICERLIADLVPVADENIPLFNGLSVDSRLVYVPTKIMLGDLC
;
A
#
# COMPACT_ATOMS: atom_id res chain seq x y z
N MET A 1 -35.23 62.29 -30.97
CA MET A 1 -34.56 61.83 -29.79
C MET A 1 -35.04 60.42 -29.28
N LYS A 2 -36.05 59.81 -29.91
CA LYS A 2 -36.58 58.48 -29.49
C LYS A 2 -35.96 57.26 -30.21
N THR A 3 -35.27 57.44 -31.31
CA THR A 3 -34.72 56.35 -32.15
C THR A 3 -33.36 55.83 -31.67
N ASN A 4 -32.60 56.58 -30.86
CA ASN A 4 -31.28 56.19 -30.42
C ASN A 4 -31.33 55.33 -29.14
N ILE A 5 -32.38 55.41 -28.32
CA ILE A 5 -32.57 54.65 -27.13
C ILE A 5 -32.87 53.17 -27.41
N CYS A 6 -33.73 52.92 -28.43
CA CYS A 6 -34.03 51.52 -28.84
C CYS A 6 -32.81 50.80 -29.46
N ARG A 7 -31.91 51.52 -30.13
CA ARG A 7 -30.69 50.94 -30.68
C ARG A 7 -29.68 50.59 -29.59
N LEU A 8 -29.54 51.42 -28.56
CA LEU A 8 -28.66 51.13 -27.39
C LEU A 8 -29.19 49.98 -26.54
N MET A 9 -30.51 49.87 -26.34
CA MET A 9 -31.12 48.74 -25.63
C MET A 9 -30.95 47.41 -26.39
N GLY A 10 -31.05 47.40 -27.73
CA GLY A 10 -30.84 46.21 -28.55
C GLY A 10 -29.39 45.66 -28.45
N TRP A 11 -28.43 46.54 -28.40
CA TRP A 11 -27.01 46.14 -28.27
C TRP A 11 -26.68 45.67 -26.86
N GLY A 12 -27.28 46.19 -25.83
CA GLY A 12 -27.12 45.74 -24.44
C GLY A 12 -27.68 44.32 -24.20
N VAL A 13 -28.83 44.00 -24.82
CA VAL A 13 -29.44 42.67 -24.72
C VAL A 13 -28.63 41.61 -25.48
N VAL A 14 -28.09 41.95 -26.65
CA VAL A 14 -27.23 41.04 -27.41
C VAL A 14 -25.89 40.80 -26.71
N ALA A 15 -25.28 41.82 -26.11
CA ALA A 15 -24.06 41.67 -25.33
C ALA A 15 -24.27 40.82 -24.05
N ALA A 16 -25.41 40.97 -23.38
CA ALA A 16 -25.77 40.15 -22.22
C ALA A 16 -26.08 38.69 -22.59
N ALA A 17 -26.68 38.43 -23.75
CA ALA A 17 -26.95 37.08 -24.24
C ALA A 17 -25.67 36.33 -24.67
N VAL A 18 -24.68 37.03 -25.23
CA VAL A 18 -23.40 36.44 -25.63
C VAL A 18 -22.52 36.13 -24.41
N SER A 19 -22.58 36.95 -23.34
CA SER A 19 -21.82 36.66 -22.10
C SER A 19 -22.40 35.53 -21.24
N SER A 20 -23.68 35.18 -21.39
CA SER A 20 -24.28 34.06 -20.68
C SER A 20 -24.00 32.68 -21.32
N VAL A 21 -23.63 32.63 -22.59
CA VAL A 21 -23.30 31.38 -23.30
C VAL A 21 -21.86 30.95 -23.04
N SER A 22 -20.98 31.85 -22.60
CA SER A 22 -19.58 31.54 -22.31
C SER A 22 -19.32 30.99 -20.91
N LEU A 23 -20.35 30.83 -20.03
CA LEU A 23 -20.23 30.26 -18.68
C LEU A 23 -20.68 28.81 -18.59
N THR A 24 -21.14 28.19 -19.68
CA THR A 24 -21.40 26.75 -19.73
C THR A 24 -20.23 25.98 -20.34
N GLY A 25 -19.02 26.41 -20.04
CA GLY A 25 -17.79 25.79 -20.54
C GLY A 25 -17.17 24.88 -19.54
N CYS A 26 -17.11 23.60 -19.89
CA CYS A 26 -16.02 22.68 -19.49
C CYS A 26 -16.02 22.14 -18.07
N GLN A 27 -17.14 21.72 -17.52
CA GLN A 27 -17.06 20.72 -16.45
C GLN A 27 -16.62 19.35 -17.01
N ASP A 28 -17.19 18.94 -18.16
CA ASP A 28 -16.83 17.67 -18.82
C ASP A 28 -15.37 17.60 -19.30
N PHE A 29 -14.70 18.74 -19.53
CA PHE A 29 -13.31 18.73 -19.97
C PHE A 29 -12.31 18.41 -18.85
N PHE A 30 -12.68 18.68 -17.60
CA PHE A 30 -11.86 18.37 -16.43
C PHE A 30 -12.21 17.02 -15.78
N GLU A 31 -13.33 16.44 -16.17
CA GLU A 31 -13.81 15.13 -15.71
C GLU A 31 -13.55 14.03 -16.74
N GLN A 32 -12.71 14.26 -17.74
CA GLN A 32 -12.29 13.21 -18.65
C GLN A 32 -11.51 12.18 -17.85
N GLU A 33 -12.11 11.00 -17.67
CA GLU A 33 -11.44 9.84 -17.10
C GLU A 33 -10.15 9.61 -17.89
N SER A 34 -9.03 9.62 -17.19
CA SER A 34 -7.74 9.38 -17.82
C SER A 34 -7.65 7.91 -18.18
N ASP A 35 -7.49 7.58 -19.44
CA ASP A 35 -7.22 6.22 -19.93
C ASP A 35 -5.95 5.59 -19.30
N HIS A 36 -5.17 6.40 -18.59
CA HIS A 36 -3.96 5.98 -17.87
C HIS A 36 -4.14 5.85 -16.36
N ILE A 37 -5.30 6.20 -15.81
CA ILE A 37 -5.61 5.99 -14.39
C ILE A 37 -6.54 4.78 -14.29
N ILE A 38 -6.00 3.68 -13.79
CA ILE A 38 -6.80 2.51 -13.43
C ILE A 38 -7.57 2.90 -12.17
N PHE A 39 -8.86 3.18 -12.33
CA PHE A 39 -9.75 3.37 -11.19
C PHE A 39 -9.98 2.05 -10.48
N ALA A 40 -9.80 2.05 -9.16
CA ALA A 40 -9.79 0.86 -8.32
C ALA A 40 -11.11 0.05 -8.31
N ASP A 41 -12.19 0.54 -8.90
CA ASP A 41 -13.53 0.03 -8.63
C ASP A 41 -14.06 -1.09 -9.53
N GLY A 42 -13.33 -1.57 -10.51
CA GLY A 42 -13.88 -2.65 -11.33
C GLY A 42 -12.85 -3.45 -12.10
N ASP A 43 -11.82 -2.80 -12.59
CA ASP A 43 -10.96 -3.38 -13.63
C ASP A 43 -9.55 -3.75 -13.16
N HIS A 44 -9.19 -3.46 -11.90
CA HIS A 44 -7.88 -3.79 -11.36
C HIS A 44 -7.80 -5.27 -10.95
N LEU A 45 -6.74 -5.95 -11.37
CA LEU A 45 -6.50 -7.40 -11.21
C LEU A 45 -7.36 -8.31 -12.09
N ASN A 46 -7.91 -7.80 -13.20
CA ASN A 46 -8.63 -8.60 -14.17
C ASN A 46 -7.71 -9.33 -15.15
N ASN A 47 -6.44 -8.94 -15.22
CA ASN A 47 -5.48 -9.62 -16.07
C ASN A 47 -4.18 -9.96 -15.30
N PRO A 48 -3.45 -11.01 -15.73
CA PRO A 48 -2.21 -11.43 -15.04
C PRO A 48 -1.11 -10.37 -15.00
N THR A 49 -1.11 -9.39 -15.90
CA THR A 49 -0.12 -8.30 -15.93
C THR A 49 -0.31 -7.34 -14.75
N ASP A 50 -1.55 -7.10 -14.34
CA ASP A 50 -1.88 -6.21 -13.21
C ASP A 50 -1.33 -6.76 -11.90
N THR A 51 -1.31 -8.09 -11.79
CA THR A 51 -0.68 -8.80 -10.67
C THR A 51 0.79 -8.46 -10.53
N VAL A 52 1.54 -8.47 -11.64
CA VAL A 52 2.98 -8.14 -11.64
C VAL A 52 3.20 -6.71 -11.14
N TYR A 53 2.45 -5.75 -11.65
CA TYR A 53 2.56 -4.35 -11.23
C TYR A 53 2.19 -4.15 -9.76
N SER A 54 1.14 -4.81 -9.29
CA SER A 54 0.72 -4.76 -7.90
C SER A 54 1.79 -5.33 -6.96
N MET A 55 2.38 -6.47 -7.32
CA MET A 55 3.46 -7.09 -6.54
C MET A 55 4.72 -6.23 -6.54
N MET A 56 5.08 -5.61 -7.68
CA MET A 56 6.19 -4.66 -7.75
C MET A 56 5.95 -3.43 -6.88
N GLY A 57 4.72 -2.93 -6.83
CA GLY A 57 4.33 -1.85 -5.92
C GLY A 57 4.51 -2.20 -4.45
N ILE A 58 4.13 -3.41 -4.05
CA ILE A 58 4.37 -3.93 -2.68
C ILE A 58 5.88 -4.00 -2.40
N LEU A 59 6.66 -4.61 -3.30
CA LEU A 59 8.11 -4.73 -3.15
C LEU A 59 8.82 -3.37 -3.05
N GLN A 60 8.39 -2.39 -3.83
CA GLN A 60 8.92 -1.02 -3.74
C GLN A 60 8.67 -0.40 -2.36
N LYS A 61 7.49 -0.62 -1.78
CA LYS A 61 7.20 -0.16 -0.41
C LYS A 61 8.00 -0.94 0.64
N MET A 62 8.20 -2.23 0.47
CA MET A 62 9.06 -3.03 1.34
C MET A 62 10.51 -2.56 1.28
N GLN A 63 11.03 -2.24 0.10
CA GLN A 63 12.37 -1.68 -0.05
C GLN A 63 12.56 -0.38 0.76
N ALA A 64 11.53 0.45 0.84
CA ALA A 64 11.58 1.71 1.60
C ALA A 64 11.72 1.51 3.12
N ILE A 65 11.34 0.34 3.65
CA ILE A 65 11.44 0.00 5.08
C ILE A 65 12.56 -0.99 5.41
N ALA A 66 13.25 -1.56 4.41
CA ALA A 66 14.22 -2.64 4.61
C ALA A 66 15.36 -2.21 5.56
N ASP A 67 15.97 -1.05 5.30
CA ASP A 67 17.06 -0.53 6.15
C ASP A 67 16.59 -0.28 7.58
N ARG A 68 15.38 0.25 7.75
CA ARG A 68 14.81 0.53 9.07
C ARG A 68 14.51 -0.75 9.84
N SER A 69 14.04 -1.79 9.17
CA SER A 69 13.78 -3.09 9.81
C SER A 69 15.04 -3.68 10.43
N VAL A 70 16.17 -3.56 9.72
CA VAL A 70 17.49 -3.99 10.23
C VAL A 70 17.96 -3.05 11.35
N LEU A 71 17.98 -1.74 11.10
CA LEU A 71 18.53 -0.77 12.06
C LEU A 71 17.75 -0.73 13.38
N LEU A 72 16.42 -0.77 13.33
CA LEU A 72 15.59 -0.77 14.55
C LEU A 72 15.77 -2.04 15.38
N GLY A 73 16.15 -3.15 14.77
CA GLY A 73 16.51 -4.39 15.48
C GLY A 73 17.95 -4.37 16.00
N GLU A 74 18.90 -4.25 15.10
CA GLU A 74 20.32 -4.48 15.37
C GLU A 74 20.97 -3.38 16.24
N VAL A 75 20.56 -2.12 16.07
CA VAL A 75 21.08 -0.99 16.90
C VAL A 75 20.62 -1.08 18.35
N ARG A 76 19.52 -1.77 18.63
CA ARG A 76 19.03 -2.06 19.99
C ARG A 76 19.52 -3.39 20.54
N GLY A 77 20.18 -4.20 19.70
CA GLY A 77 20.80 -5.46 20.06
C GLY A 77 22.30 -5.33 20.31
N ASP A 78 22.97 -6.46 20.44
CA ASP A 78 24.40 -6.53 20.76
C ASP A 78 25.32 -6.60 19.53
N LEU A 79 24.75 -6.61 18.29
CA LEU A 79 25.52 -6.79 17.06
C LEU A 79 26.08 -5.50 16.50
N VAL A 80 25.43 -4.35 16.78
CA VAL A 80 25.81 -3.03 16.29
C VAL A 80 25.91 -2.06 17.45
N ASP A 81 27.03 -1.36 17.56
CA ASP A 81 27.25 -0.34 18.58
C ASP A 81 27.29 1.06 17.96
N VAL A 82 26.93 2.07 18.75
CA VAL A 82 26.96 3.47 18.38
C VAL A 82 28.18 4.16 18.93
N ASN A 83 28.76 5.10 18.16
CA ASN A 83 29.92 5.88 18.57
C ASN A 83 29.68 7.38 18.45
N GLU A 84 30.70 8.19 18.69
CA GLU A 84 30.62 9.65 18.63
C GLU A 84 30.26 10.22 17.25
N TYR A 85 30.51 9.45 16.16
CA TYR A 85 30.20 9.83 14.78
C TYR A 85 28.81 9.38 14.33
N THR A 86 28.14 8.55 15.13
CA THR A 86 26.78 8.08 14.82
C THR A 86 25.78 9.25 14.90
N SER A 87 24.84 9.31 13.98
CA SER A 87 23.79 10.33 13.98
C SER A 87 22.99 10.33 15.29
N ALA A 88 22.45 11.49 15.68
CA ALA A 88 21.63 11.61 16.88
C ALA A 88 20.43 10.66 16.84
N ASP A 89 19.78 10.52 15.67
CA ASP A 89 18.62 9.66 15.48
C ASP A 89 18.93 8.19 15.78
N LEU A 90 20.07 7.66 15.31
CA LEU A 90 20.48 6.28 15.60
C LEU A 90 20.90 6.11 17.06
N ARG A 91 21.54 7.12 17.68
CA ARG A 91 21.85 7.05 19.11
C ARG A 91 20.60 7.01 19.98
N ASN A 92 19.58 7.79 19.63
CA ASN A 92 18.29 7.76 20.34
C ASN A 92 17.63 6.39 20.21
N ILE A 93 17.72 5.74 19.04
CA ILE A 93 17.22 4.37 18.85
C ILE A 93 17.99 3.37 19.73
N ALA A 94 19.32 3.49 19.81
CA ALA A 94 20.14 2.64 20.69
C ALA A 94 19.75 2.78 22.16
N LEU A 95 19.26 3.96 22.55
CA LEU A 95 18.76 4.24 23.91
C LEU A 95 17.27 3.87 24.09
N PHE A 96 16.63 3.26 23.10
CA PHE A 96 15.20 2.94 23.09
C PHE A 96 14.27 4.16 23.11
N GLU A 97 14.77 5.32 22.71
CA GLU A 97 14.01 6.57 22.61
C GLU A 97 13.27 6.66 21.26
N LEU A 98 12.13 5.96 21.16
CA LEU A 98 11.31 5.92 19.95
C LEU A 98 10.14 6.92 19.93
N ASP A 99 10.03 7.78 20.94
CA ASP A 99 8.91 8.71 21.06
C ASP A 99 9.03 9.94 20.15
N ASP A 100 10.22 10.22 19.62
CA ASP A 100 10.45 11.35 18.73
C ASP A 100 9.94 11.02 17.29
N SER A 101 8.83 11.65 16.93
CA SER A 101 8.26 11.55 15.58
C SER A 101 9.09 12.25 14.50
N ALA A 102 10.07 13.09 14.88
CA ALA A 102 11.00 13.72 13.96
C ALA A 102 12.16 12.81 13.59
N ASN A 103 12.40 11.72 14.33
CA ASN A 103 13.43 10.75 14.03
C ASN A 103 13.13 10.07 12.69
N VAL A 104 14.07 10.15 11.75
CA VAL A 104 13.89 9.63 10.37
C VAL A 104 13.69 8.12 10.31
N TYR A 105 14.12 7.38 11.31
CA TYR A 105 13.95 5.93 11.39
C TYR A 105 12.65 5.53 12.10
N ASN A 106 12.04 6.44 12.87
CA ASN A 106 10.79 6.20 13.59
C ASN A 106 9.57 6.56 12.72
N GLN A 107 9.29 5.76 11.69
CA GLN A 107 8.21 6.02 10.74
C GLN A 107 7.28 4.79 10.59
N PRO A 108 6.43 4.49 11.58
CA PRO A 108 5.53 3.34 11.54
C PRO A 108 4.53 3.40 10.37
N ARG A 109 4.18 4.60 9.89
CA ARG A 109 3.28 4.78 8.73
C ARG A 109 3.79 4.07 7.48
N ASP A 110 5.11 3.96 7.28
CA ASP A 110 5.67 3.34 6.09
C ASP A 110 5.46 1.80 6.10
N TYR A 111 5.46 1.19 7.28
CA TYR A 111 5.06 -0.21 7.46
C TYR A 111 3.57 -0.41 7.12
N TYR A 112 2.71 0.51 7.58
CA TYR A 112 1.29 0.47 7.25
C TYR A 112 1.02 0.71 5.76
N ALA A 113 1.87 1.45 5.06
CA ALA A 113 1.77 1.58 3.61
C ALA A 113 2.01 0.23 2.89
N VAL A 114 2.97 -0.59 3.36
CA VAL A 114 3.14 -1.97 2.86
C VAL A 114 1.93 -2.82 3.19
N ILE A 115 1.49 -2.80 4.45
CA ILE A 115 0.33 -3.58 4.92
C ILE A 115 -0.92 -3.24 4.11
N ASN A 116 -1.18 -1.95 3.86
CA ASN A 116 -2.34 -1.52 3.10
C ASN A 116 -2.30 -1.98 1.63
N ASN A 117 -1.13 -1.92 0.98
CA ASN A 117 -0.98 -2.46 -0.37
C ASN A 117 -1.21 -3.98 -0.41
N CYS A 118 -0.71 -4.71 0.60
CA CYS A 118 -1.00 -6.14 0.72
C CYS A 118 -2.49 -6.40 0.95
N ASN A 119 -3.13 -5.65 1.85
CA ASN A 119 -4.56 -5.78 2.14
C ASN A 119 -5.40 -5.51 0.89
N TYR A 120 -5.04 -4.47 0.12
CA TYR A 120 -5.71 -4.16 -1.14
C TYR A 120 -5.62 -5.33 -2.12
N TYR A 121 -4.41 -5.87 -2.34
CA TYR A 121 -4.22 -7.02 -3.22
C TYR A 121 -5.01 -8.24 -2.76
N ILE A 122 -4.91 -8.58 -1.47
CA ILE A 122 -5.60 -9.73 -0.88
C ILE A 122 -7.13 -9.62 -1.03
N ALA A 123 -7.68 -8.42 -0.85
CA ALA A 123 -9.11 -8.18 -0.96
C ALA A 123 -9.64 -8.23 -2.41
N ARG A 124 -8.79 -7.95 -3.40
CA ARG A 124 -9.19 -7.85 -4.82
C ARG A 124 -8.82 -9.08 -5.65
N ALA A 125 -7.85 -9.88 -5.22
CA ALA A 125 -7.41 -11.05 -5.98
C ALA A 125 -8.49 -12.14 -6.05
N ASP A 126 -8.92 -12.50 -7.26
CA ASP A 126 -9.83 -13.63 -7.47
C ASP A 126 -9.07 -14.94 -7.37
N THR A 127 -9.10 -15.54 -6.19
CA THR A 127 -8.43 -16.83 -5.92
C THR A 127 -9.13 -18.02 -6.56
N ALA A 128 -10.32 -17.85 -7.13
CA ALA A 128 -11.08 -18.90 -7.83
C ALA A 128 -10.79 -18.92 -9.34
N LEU A 129 -10.31 -17.81 -9.90
CA LEU A 129 -10.02 -17.71 -11.32
C LEU A 129 -8.96 -18.72 -11.77
N LYS A 130 -9.27 -19.45 -12.83
CA LYS A 130 -8.39 -20.48 -13.40
C LYS A 130 -8.07 -20.18 -14.86
N ASN A 131 -6.86 -20.53 -15.25
CA ASN A 131 -6.43 -20.51 -16.65
C ASN A 131 -6.93 -21.74 -17.45
N ASN A 132 -6.58 -21.80 -18.74
CA ASN A 132 -6.94 -22.91 -19.63
C ASN A 132 -6.34 -24.28 -19.22
N ARG A 133 -5.36 -24.28 -18.30
CA ARG A 133 -4.74 -25.48 -17.72
C ARG A 133 -5.36 -25.88 -16.39
N ASN A 134 -6.47 -25.25 -15.98
CA ASN A 134 -7.14 -25.44 -14.70
C ASN A 134 -6.29 -25.05 -13.47
N GLU A 135 -5.25 -24.22 -13.66
CA GLU A 135 -4.41 -23.69 -12.60
C GLU A 135 -5.00 -22.36 -12.11
N LYS A 136 -4.95 -22.11 -10.80
CA LYS A 136 -5.39 -20.84 -10.19
C LYS A 136 -4.44 -19.71 -10.56
N VAL A 137 -4.97 -18.63 -11.14
CA VAL A 137 -4.15 -17.55 -11.74
C VAL A 137 -3.48 -16.69 -10.69
N PHE A 138 -4.19 -16.30 -9.62
CA PHE A 138 -3.72 -15.31 -8.64
C PHE A 138 -3.30 -15.91 -7.29
N MET A 139 -3.37 -17.24 -7.14
CA MET A 139 -3.17 -17.86 -5.82
C MET A 139 -1.74 -17.75 -5.30
N ARG A 140 -0.76 -17.74 -6.19
CA ARG A 140 0.66 -17.59 -5.83
C ARG A 140 0.95 -16.20 -5.29
N GLU A 141 0.52 -15.19 -6.01
CA GLU A 141 0.67 -13.79 -5.64
C GLU A 141 -0.15 -13.44 -4.38
N TYR A 142 -1.33 -14.06 -4.27
CA TYR A 142 -2.14 -13.97 -3.06
C TYR A 142 -1.40 -14.49 -1.83
N ALA A 143 -0.76 -15.66 -1.94
CA ALA A 143 0.07 -16.22 -0.87
C ALA A 143 1.29 -15.33 -0.58
N ALA A 144 1.94 -14.78 -1.62
CA ALA A 144 3.06 -13.85 -1.46
C ALA A 144 2.64 -12.55 -0.75
N ALA A 145 1.51 -11.96 -1.12
CA ALA A 145 0.99 -10.75 -0.48
C ALA A 145 0.68 -10.98 1.01
N LYS A 146 0.09 -12.13 1.36
CA LYS A 146 -0.11 -12.52 2.77
C LYS A 146 1.21 -12.67 3.51
N THR A 147 2.21 -13.27 2.88
CA THR A 147 3.54 -13.47 3.47
C THR A 147 4.24 -12.13 3.69
N PHE A 148 4.18 -11.20 2.74
CA PHE A 148 4.73 -9.86 2.90
C PHE A 148 4.03 -9.08 4.01
N ARG A 149 2.71 -9.19 4.12
CA ARG A 149 1.95 -8.61 5.23
C ARG A 149 2.40 -9.16 6.57
N ALA A 150 2.58 -10.48 6.64
CA ALA A 150 3.04 -11.15 7.86
C ALA A 150 4.45 -10.71 8.27
N TRP A 151 5.39 -10.67 7.34
CA TRP A 151 6.73 -10.17 7.58
C TRP A 151 6.71 -8.72 8.08
N THR A 152 5.93 -7.87 7.41
CA THR A 152 5.84 -6.46 7.78
C THR A 152 5.25 -6.26 9.18
N TYR A 153 4.23 -7.02 9.54
CA TYR A 153 3.68 -7.00 10.90
C TYR A 153 4.65 -7.50 11.95
N LEU A 154 5.40 -8.57 11.65
CA LEU A 154 6.43 -9.07 12.57
C LEU A 154 7.48 -7.99 12.84
N GLN A 155 8.03 -7.36 11.79
CA GLN A 155 8.98 -6.25 11.97
C GLN A 155 8.37 -5.09 12.76
N LEU A 156 7.15 -4.70 12.43
CA LEU A 156 6.45 -3.60 13.09
C LEU A 156 6.22 -3.87 14.58
N VAL A 157 5.73 -5.07 14.93
CA VAL A 157 5.43 -5.38 16.33
C VAL A 157 6.69 -5.60 17.16
N LEU A 158 7.76 -6.13 16.57
CA LEU A 158 9.07 -6.25 17.23
C LEU A 158 9.71 -4.87 17.49
N ALA A 159 9.49 -3.90 16.58
CA ALA A 159 10.00 -2.54 16.75
C ALA A 159 9.19 -1.72 17.75
N TYR A 160 7.86 -1.81 17.72
CA TYR A 160 6.94 -0.90 18.42
C TYR A 160 6.10 -1.54 19.52
N GLY A 161 6.20 -2.85 19.72
CA GLY A 161 5.47 -3.59 20.74
C GLY A 161 4.00 -3.77 20.39
N LYS A 162 3.10 -2.93 20.89
CA LYS A 162 1.65 -3.04 20.69
C LYS A 162 1.17 -2.13 19.55
N VAL A 163 0.68 -2.74 18.47
CA VAL A 163 0.33 -2.02 17.23
C VAL A 163 -1.10 -2.32 16.74
N PRO A 164 -1.76 -1.39 16.04
CA PRO A 164 -3.05 -1.65 15.40
C PRO A 164 -2.96 -2.79 14.38
N PHE A 165 -3.87 -3.75 14.46
CA PHE A 165 -3.94 -4.88 13.52
C PHE A 165 -5.03 -4.66 12.48
N VAL A 166 -4.63 -4.32 11.25
CA VAL A 166 -5.48 -3.95 10.13
C VAL A 166 -5.35 -4.98 9.02
N THR A 167 -6.45 -5.65 8.68
CA THR A 167 -6.48 -6.69 7.63
C THR A 167 -7.31 -6.29 6.42
N GLU A 168 -7.98 -5.14 6.48
CA GLU A 168 -8.80 -4.58 5.41
C GLU A 168 -8.07 -3.42 4.74
N PRO A 169 -8.28 -3.20 3.43
CA PRO A 169 -7.70 -2.04 2.76
C PRO A 169 -8.33 -0.74 3.28
N ILE A 170 -7.49 0.24 3.54
CA ILE A 170 -7.88 1.61 3.87
C ILE A 170 -7.75 2.42 2.58
N LEU A 171 -8.88 2.79 1.99
CA LEU A 171 -8.96 3.49 0.70
C LEU A 171 -9.52 4.91 0.83
N LEU A 172 -10.40 5.12 1.80
CA LEU A 172 -11.09 6.38 2.03
C LEU A 172 -10.75 6.93 3.41
N SER A 173 -10.88 8.24 3.58
CA SER A 173 -10.66 8.89 4.89
C SER A 173 -11.58 8.36 5.98
N GLY A 174 -12.83 7.97 5.65
CA GLY A 174 -13.75 7.34 6.60
C GLY A 174 -13.30 5.98 7.12
N ASP A 175 -12.44 5.26 6.39
CA ASP A 175 -11.87 4.00 6.86
C ASP A 175 -10.90 4.19 8.04
N LEU A 176 -10.31 5.39 8.17
CA LEU A 176 -9.42 5.75 9.27
C LEU A 176 -10.17 5.96 10.60
N GLU A 177 -11.48 6.16 10.56
CA GLU A 177 -12.31 6.35 11.75
C GLU A 177 -12.70 5.00 12.41
N ARG A 178 -12.38 3.87 11.76
CA ARG A 178 -12.62 2.55 12.33
C ARG A 178 -11.72 2.30 13.53
N ASP A 179 -12.26 1.65 14.54
CA ASP A 179 -11.46 1.21 15.69
C ASP A 179 -10.73 -0.10 15.36
N TYR A 180 -9.41 -0.02 15.26
CA TYR A 180 -8.57 -1.18 15.03
C TYR A 180 -7.95 -1.66 16.34
N PRO A 181 -8.09 -2.97 16.69
CA PRO A 181 -7.53 -3.49 17.91
C PRO A 181 -6.01 -3.39 17.91
N LYS A 182 -5.44 -2.83 18.97
CA LYS A 182 -3.99 -2.86 19.19
C LYS A 182 -3.61 -4.20 19.83
N LEU A 183 -2.80 -4.96 19.13
CA LEU A 183 -2.36 -6.29 19.52
C LEU A 183 -0.88 -6.34 19.83
N GLU A 184 -0.50 -7.25 20.70
CA GLU A 184 0.88 -7.56 21.07
C GLU A 184 1.46 -8.66 20.17
N VAL A 185 2.77 -8.91 20.29
CA VAL A 185 3.51 -9.86 19.45
C VAL A 185 2.80 -11.21 19.37
N LYS A 186 2.44 -11.80 20.50
CA LYS A 186 1.81 -13.12 20.55
C LYS A 186 0.50 -13.18 19.76
N ASP A 187 -0.41 -12.23 20.01
CA ASP A 187 -1.72 -12.21 19.36
C ASP A 187 -1.59 -12.00 17.84
N ILE A 188 -0.63 -11.17 17.43
CA ILE A 188 -0.32 -10.92 16.01
C ILE A 188 0.23 -12.19 15.36
N CYS A 189 1.22 -12.86 15.98
CA CYS A 189 1.79 -14.09 15.44
C CYS A 189 0.73 -15.18 15.29
N GLU A 190 -0.11 -15.41 16.31
CA GLU A 190 -1.18 -16.40 16.25
C GLU A 190 -2.15 -16.13 15.08
N ARG A 191 -2.54 -14.87 14.86
CA ARG A 191 -3.43 -14.48 13.74
C ARG A 191 -2.74 -14.63 12.38
N LEU A 192 -1.48 -14.26 12.28
CA LEU A 192 -0.71 -14.39 11.05
C LEU A 192 -0.44 -15.85 10.68
N ILE A 193 -0.16 -16.71 11.67
CA ILE A 193 -0.03 -18.16 11.46
C ILE A 193 -1.36 -18.72 10.92
N ALA A 194 -2.49 -18.40 11.55
CA ALA A 194 -3.80 -18.84 11.08
C ALA A 194 -4.12 -18.37 9.65
N ASP A 195 -3.65 -17.18 9.26
CA ASP A 195 -3.83 -16.63 7.92
C ASP A 195 -2.91 -17.25 6.88
N LEU A 196 -1.69 -17.66 7.25
CA LEU A 196 -0.69 -18.23 6.34
C LEU A 196 -0.80 -19.74 6.13
N VAL A 197 -1.23 -20.50 7.13
CA VAL A 197 -1.33 -21.97 7.06
C VAL A 197 -2.13 -22.45 5.83
N PRO A 198 -3.29 -21.85 5.46
CA PRO A 198 -4.05 -22.28 4.29
C PRO A 198 -3.33 -22.09 2.95
N VAL A 199 -2.31 -21.24 2.88
CA VAL A 199 -1.55 -20.92 1.67
C VAL A 199 -0.09 -21.35 1.72
N ALA A 200 0.28 -22.15 2.74
CA ALA A 200 1.67 -22.53 3.00
C ALA A 200 2.32 -23.36 1.87
N ASP A 201 1.51 -24.11 1.13
CA ASP A 201 1.96 -24.98 0.04
C ASP A 201 1.87 -24.31 -1.35
N GLU A 202 1.41 -23.06 -1.43
CA GLU A 202 1.36 -22.34 -2.68
C GLU A 202 2.78 -22.03 -3.19
N ASN A 203 2.97 -22.24 -4.50
CA ASN A 203 4.26 -21.95 -5.12
C ASN A 203 4.53 -20.44 -5.12
N ILE A 204 5.79 -20.08 -4.95
CA ILE A 204 6.25 -18.72 -5.12
C ILE A 204 6.07 -18.30 -6.58
N PRO A 205 5.50 -17.10 -6.86
CA PRO A 205 5.26 -16.65 -8.20
C PRO A 205 6.56 -16.40 -8.98
N LEU A 206 6.52 -16.69 -10.29
CA LEU A 206 7.55 -16.31 -11.24
C LEU A 206 7.07 -15.07 -12.00
N PHE A 207 7.94 -14.07 -12.16
CA PHE A 207 7.63 -12.94 -13.03
C PHE A 207 7.71 -13.37 -14.49
N ASN A 208 6.60 -13.22 -15.21
CA ASN A 208 6.55 -13.51 -16.64
C ASN A 208 7.55 -12.60 -17.39
N GLY A 209 8.45 -13.21 -18.16
CA GLY A 209 9.43 -12.51 -18.99
C GLY A 209 10.65 -11.94 -18.28
N LEU A 210 10.78 -12.11 -16.96
CA LEU A 210 11.99 -11.80 -16.23
C LEU A 210 12.78 -13.07 -15.95
N SER A 211 14.09 -13.05 -16.21
CA SER A 211 15.00 -14.15 -15.85
C SER A 211 15.45 -14.10 -14.38
N VAL A 212 14.63 -13.53 -13.50
CA VAL A 212 14.90 -13.43 -12.07
C VAL A 212 14.28 -14.62 -11.35
N ASP A 213 15.07 -15.33 -10.57
CA ASP A 213 14.55 -16.40 -9.70
C ASP A 213 13.61 -15.78 -8.65
N SER A 214 12.36 -16.21 -8.62
CA SER A 214 11.36 -15.73 -7.66
C SER A 214 11.80 -15.92 -6.20
N ARG A 215 12.64 -16.90 -5.90
CA ARG A 215 13.21 -17.12 -4.56
C ARG A 215 14.10 -15.97 -4.09
N LEU A 216 14.63 -15.16 -5.00
CA LEU A 216 15.41 -13.97 -4.66
C LEU A 216 14.54 -12.75 -4.37
N VAL A 217 13.27 -12.79 -4.75
CA VAL A 217 12.35 -11.64 -4.69
C VAL A 217 11.28 -11.81 -3.63
N TYR A 218 10.89 -13.03 -3.33
CA TYR A 218 9.79 -13.34 -2.42
C TYR A 218 10.26 -14.12 -1.18
N VAL A 219 9.68 -13.80 -0.04
CA VAL A 219 9.85 -14.59 1.18
C VAL A 219 8.99 -15.86 1.06
N PRO A 220 9.56 -17.07 1.18
CA PRO A 220 8.77 -18.29 1.19
C PRO A 220 7.82 -18.35 2.39
N THR A 221 6.55 -18.68 2.16
CA THR A 221 5.53 -18.71 3.22
C THR A 221 5.91 -19.64 4.37
N LYS A 222 6.53 -20.79 4.10
CA LYS A 222 6.97 -21.76 5.15
C LYS A 222 8.11 -21.21 6.00
N ILE A 223 9.01 -20.40 5.45
CA ILE A 223 10.05 -19.72 6.22
C ILE A 223 9.40 -18.72 7.15
N MET A 224 8.49 -17.89 6.63
CA MET A 224 7.76 -16.92 7.44
C MET A 224 6.96 -17.57 8.58
N LEU A 225 6.35 -18.74 8.33
CA LEU A 225 5.68 -19.50 9.40
C LEU A 225 6.66 -19.95 10.48
N GLY A 226 7.90 -20.33 10.10
CA GLY A 226 8.95 -20.66 11.07
C GLY A 226 9.34 -19.47 11.94
N ASP A 227 9.41 -18.26 11.36
CA ASP A 227 9.75 -17.03 12.09
C ASP A 227 8.64 -16.59 13.06
N LEU A 228 7.38 -16.98 12.81
CA LEU A 228 6.23 -16.64 13.64
C LEU A 228 6.01 -17.60 14.82
N CYS A 229 6.65 -18.79 14.81
CA CYS A 229 6.51 -19.81 15.85
C CYS A 229 7.53 -19.65 16.97
#